data_df8aa005edaadfaf9414526a60cbd7a5
#
_entry.id   df8aa005edaadfaf9414526a60cbd7a5
#
_cell.length_a   1.000
_cell.length_b   1.000
_cell.length_c   1.000
_cell.angle_alpha   90.00
_cell.angle_beta   90.00
_cell.angle_gamma   90.00
#
_symmetry.space_group_name_H-M   'P 1'
#
loop_
_entity.id
_entity.type
_entity.pdbx_description
1 polymer ?
#
loop_
_entity_poly.entity_id
_entity_poly.type
_entity_poly.pdbx_seq_one_letter_code
_entity_poly.pdbx_strand_id
1 'polypeptide(L)'
;MNKSMSFLRSNISLMLLVVSVFLFSLSSFSQNIIHTNDTIPQYLGTTITVVDKDFQRLYKRYKPIVLKVYPYALQSADLIDQMNNDLESIKKRRKRTKFLRKSYKQLKTDYKYVFLDMYVSEGKILTKLIARETGMSIHQIVRKYKGKTDAVMFNLMGKMFEQDIKSTYIPKKEYVLEAIIRDIESGKIEFNDSVKTIDKIAYKRKKAESKKRKKINHKKAKKRKKDLKQRAKLNKKRNKEKKKKEATHFKKINPISIHQ
;
A
#
# COMPACT_ATOMS: atom_id res chain seq x y z
N MET A 1 5.11 35.11 -68.13
CA MET A 1 4.51 34.19 -67.14
C MET A 1 5.37 32.94 -66.79
N ASN A 2 6.68 32.96 -67.03
CA ASN A 2 7.49 31.72 -66.84
C ASN A 2 8.56 31.76 -65.76
N LYS A 3 8.69 32.80 -64.94
CA LYS A 3 9.70 32.86 -63.84
C LYS A 3 9.18 32.38 -62.52
N SER A 4 7.88 32.37 -62.28
CA SER A 4 7.32 31.88 -60.96
C SER A 4 7.24 30.36 -60.90
N MET A 5 7.09 29.67 -62.01
CA MET A 5 7.01 28.20 -62.06
C MET A 5 8.36 27.53 -61.91
N SER A 6 9.45 28.16 -62.30
CA SER A 6 10.80 27.60 -62.07
C SER A 6 11.25 27.68 -60.60
N PHE A 7 10.86 28.74 -59.90
CA PHE A 7 11.16 28.95 -58.49
C PHE A 7 10.40 27.96 -57.60
N LEU A 8 9.14 27.66 -57.93
CA LEU A 8 8.36 26.63 -57.23
C LEU A 8 8.91 25.22 -57.45
N ARG A 9 9.35 24.88 -58.67
CA ARG A 9 9.96 23.58 -58.96
C ARG A 9 11.30 23.40 -58.23
N SER A 10 12.12 24.44 -58.12
CA SER A 10 13.40 24.39 -57.39
C SER A 10 13.19 24.14 -55.90
N ASN A 11 12.19 24.77 -55.26
CA ASN A 11 11.90 24.60 -53.84
C ASN A 11 11.31 23.23 -53.53
N ILE A 12 10.49 22.66 -54.41
CA ILE A 12 9.94 21.32 -54.27
C ILE A 12 11.05 20.25 -54.37
N SER A 13 11.99 20.44 -55.33
CA SER A 13 13.12 19.54 -55.49
C SER A 13 14.05 19.59 -54.28
N LEU A 14 14.30 20.78 -53.72
CA LEU A 14 15.11 20.93 -52.50
C LEU A 14 14.43 20.28 -51.26
N MET A 15 13.11 20.47 -51.17
CA MET A 15 12.33 19.84 -50.06
C MET A 15 12.32 18.31 -50.15
N LEU A 16 12.20 17.76 -51.36
CA LEU A 16 12.28 16.30 -51.56
C LEU A 16 13.68 15.75 -51.25
N LEU A 17 14.73 16.52 -51.53
CA LEU A 17 16.10 16.14 -51.24
C LEU A 17 16.35 16.13 -49.71
N VAL A 18 15.84 17.11 -48.98
CA VAL A 18 15.91 17.17 -47.51
C VAL A 18 15.14 16.02 -46.86
N VAL A 19 13.93 15.71 -47.36
CA VAL A 19 13.13 14.58 -46.87
C VAL A 19 13.81 13.23 -47.16
N SER A 20 14.45 13.08 -48.35
CA SER A 20 15.21 11.89 -48.69
C SER A 20 16.42 11.68 -47.76
N VAL A 21 17.17 12.75 -47.45
CA VAL A 21 18.30 12.68 -46.50
C VAL A 21 17.85 12.36 -45.10
N PHE A 22 16.68 12.89 -44.69
CA PHE A 22 16.11 12.60 -43.35
C PHE A 22 15.61 11.16 -43.24
N LEU A 23 15.02 10.61 -44.30
CA LEU A 23 14.60 9.19 -44.35
C LEU A 23 15.80 8.22 -44.39
N PHE A 24 16.91 8.64 -44.98
CA PHE A 24 18.12 7.84 -45.04
C PHE A 24 18.87 7.79 -43.71
N SER A 25 18.76 8.83 -42.89
CA SER A 25 19.36 8.87 -41.55
C SER A 25 18.63 7.98 -40.52
N LEU A 26 17.39 7.53 -40.79
CA LEU A 26 16.63 6.64 -39.92
C LEU A 26 16.97 5.15 -40.13
N SER A 27 17.67 4.79 -41.22
CA SER A 27 18.02 3.40 -41.53
C SER A 27 19.36 2.94 -40.97
N SER A 28 20.09 3.78 -40.25
CA SER A 28 21.42 3.41 -39.70
C SER A 28 21.41 2.94 -38.24
N PHE A 29 20.25 2.53 -37.72
CA PHE A 29 20.20 1.80 -36.48
C PHE A 29 20.39 0.30 -36.75
N SER A 30 21.58 -0.04 -37.33
CA SER A 30 22.04 -1.40 -37.44
C SER A 30 22.40 -1.88 -36.04
N GLN A 31 21.59 -2.76 -35.52
CA GLN A 31 21.92 -3.53 -34.32
C GLN A 31 23.12 -4.41 -34.65
N ASN A 32 24.29 -4.06 -34.15
CA ASN A 32 25.41 -4.99 -34.05
C ASN A 32 25.01 -6.07 -33.02
N ILE A 33 24.33 -7.10 -33.51
CA ILE A 33 24.24 -8.36 -32.79
C ILE A 33 25.62 -8.95 -32.82
N ILE A 34 26.39 -8.74 -31.78
CA ILE A 34 27.61 -9.49 -31.52
C ILE A 34 27.16 -10.93 -31.26
N HIS A 35 27.23 -11.76 -32.31
CA HIS A 35 27.23 -13.19 -32.15
C HIS A 35 28.55 -13.58 -31.46
N THR A 36 28.62 -13.49 -30.15
CA THR A 36 29.56 -14.28 -29.38
C THR A 36 29.02 -15.68 -29.38
N ASN A 37 29.67 -16.56 -30.12
CA ASN A 37 29.53 -18.01 -30.02
C ASN A 37 30.15 -18.48 -28.68
N ASP A 38 29.79 -17.84 -27.59
CA ASP A 38 29.99 -18.40 -26.27
C ASP A 38 28.88 -19.41 -26.08
N THR A 39 29.23 -20.66 -26.30
CA THR A 39 28.51 -21.83 -25.81
C THR A 39 28.43 -21.68 -24.29
N ILE A 40 27.46 -20.88 -23.81
CA ILE A 40 27.09 -20.89 -22.42
C ILE A 40 26.63 -22.31 -22.15
N PRO A 41 27.32 -23.08 -21.28
CA PRO A 41 26.84 -24.39 -20.92
C PRO A 41 25.42 -24.21 -20.44
N GLN A 42 24.48 -24.83 -21.16
CA GLN A 42 23.09 -24.87 -20.80
C GLN A 42 23.00 -25.70 -19.52
N TYR A 43 23.27 -25.01 -18.37
CA TYR A 43 22.93 -25.59 -17.10
C TYR A 43 21.39 -25.69 -17.11
N LEU A 44 20.92 -26.92 -17.31
CA LEU A 44 19.61 -27.37 -16.87
C LEU A 44 19.56 -27.24 -15.32
N GLY A 45 19.85 -26.06 -14.86
CA GLY A 45 19.63 -25.67 -13.46
C GLY A 45 18.15 -25.49 -13.30
N THR A 46 17.52 -26.41 -12.60
CA THR A 46 16.31 -26.10 -11.86
C THR A 46 16.51 -24.72 -11.28
N THR A 47 15.77 -23.74 -11.78
CA THR A 47 15.72 -22.40 -11.20
C THR A 47 15.23 -22.59 -9.78
N ILE A 48 16.18 -22.70 -8.84
CA ILE A 48 15.87 -22.64 -7.41
C ILE A 48 15.41 -21.22 -7.21
N THR A 49 14.12 -21.01 -7.26
CA THR A 49 13.51 -19.76 -6.82
C THR A 49 13.84 -19.66 -5.34
N VAL A 50 14.91 -18.93 -5.02
CA VAL A 50 15.20 -18.53 -3.63
C VAL A 50 14.05 -17.63 -3.21
N VAL A 51 13.05 -18.25 -2.64
CA VAL A 51 11.88 -17.52 -2.17
C VAL A 51 12.27 -16.87 -0.86
N ASP A 52 12.53 -15.57 -0.91
CA ASP A 52 12.77 -14.77 0.29
C ASP A 52 11.58 -14.93 1.25
N LYS A 53 11.80 -15.59 2.37
CA LYS A 53 10.77 -15.82 3.40
C LYS A 53 10.19 -14.51 3.92
N ASP A 54 10.99 -13.46 3.99
CA ASP A 54 10.55 -12.14 4.41
C ASP A 54 9.67 -11.49 3.36
N PHE A 55 10.01 -11.62 2.09
CA PHE A 55 9.14 -11.21 0.98
C PHE A 55 7.79 -11.90 1.04
N GLN A 56 7.76 -13.23 1.16
CA GLN A 56 6.49 -13.97 1.23
C GLN A 56 5.63 -13.57 2.43
N ARG A 57 6.26 -13.37 3.59
CA ARG A 57 5.57 -12.92 4.81
C ARG A 57 4.94 -11.55 4.61
N LEU A 58 5.69 -10.61 4.05
CA LEU A 58 5.22 -9.25 3.77
C LEU A 58 4.14 -9.24 2.68
N TYR A 59 4.33 -10.03 1.61
CA TYR A 59 3.36 -10.17 0.52
C TYR A 59 2.02 -10.69 1.05
N LYS A 60 2.01 -11.79 1.82
CA LYS A 60 0.80 -12.35 2.46
C LYS A 60 0.12 -11.35 3.39
N ARG A 61 0.91 -10.54 4.09
CA ARG A 61 0.40 -9.50 5.01
C ARG A 61 -0.18 -8.29 4.26
N TYR A 62 0.47 -7.84 3.19
CA TYR A 62 0.07 -6.63 2.47
C TYR A 62 -1.02 -6.88 1.44
N LYS A 63 -1.05 -8.06 0.80
CA LYS A 63 -2.07 -8.40 -0.20
C LYS A 63 -3.50 -8.05 0.23
N PRO A 64 -4.04 -8.53 1.37
CA PRO A 64 -5.42 -8.20 1.76
C PRO A 64 -5.62 -6.71 2.06
N ILE A 65 -4.57 -6.00 2.49
CA ILE A 65 -4.63 -4.56 2.72
C ILE A 65 -4.68 -3.82 1.39
N VAL A 66 -3.80 -4.16 0.45
CA VAL A 66 -3.78 -3.57 -0.90
C VAL A 66 -5.13 -3.77 -1.59
N LEU A 67 -5.66 -4.99 -1.63
CA LEU A 67 -6.98 -5.28 -2.24
C LEU A 67 -8.11 -4.43 -1.63
N LYS A 68 -8.01 -4.08 -0.36
CA LYS A 68 -8.98 -3.24 0.32
C LYS A 68 -8.82 -1.75 0.00
N VAL A 69 -7.58 -1.25 -0.09
CA VAL A 69 -7.33 0.19 -0.16
C VAL A 69 -6.98 0.69 -1.56
N TYR A 70 -6.58 -0.18 -2.48
CA TYR A 70 -6.19 0.20 -3.83
C TYR A 70 -7.33 0.83 -4.65
N PRO A 71 -8.60 0.39 -4.56
CA PRO A 71 -9.72 1.08 -5.22
C PRO A 71 -9.81 2.57 -4.83
N TYR A 72 -9.53 2.90 -3.56
CA TYR A 72 -9.54 4.28 -3.11
C TYR A 72 -8.34 5.09 -3.65
N ALA A 73 -7.19 4.45 -3.88
CA ALA A 73 -6.05 5.10 -4.49
C ALA A 73 -6.32 5.44 -5.95
N LEU A 74 -6.86 4.50 -6.73
CA LEU A 74 -7.26 4.70 -8.13
C LEU A 74 -8.30 5.83 -8.23
N GLN A 75 -9.37 5.76 -7.46
CA GLN A 75 -10.41 6.80 -7.46
C GLN A 75 -9.86 8.17 -7.04
N SER A 76 -8.86 8.20 -6.14
CA SER A 76 -8.19 9.46 -5.76
C SER A 76 -7.39 10.04 -6.90
N ALA A 77 -6.74 9.21 -7.72
CA ALA A 77 -6.01 9.64 -8.91
C ALA A 77 -6.98 10.21 -9.96
N ASP A 78 -8.03 9.48 -10.30
CA ASP A 78 -9.06 9.92 -11.25
C ASP A 78 -9.68 11.26 -10.83
N LEU A 79 -9.97 11.42 -9.54
CA LEU A 79 -10.53 12.67 -9.02
C LEU A 79 -9.54 13.84 -9.14
N ILE A 80 -8.25 13.59 -8.91
CA ILE A 80 -7.20 14.60 -9.04
C ILE A 80 -7.07 15.03 -10.51
N ASP A 81 -7.15 14.09 -11.42
CA ASP A 81 -7.08 14.37 -12.86
C ASP A 81 -8.31 15.14 -13.35
N GLN A 82 -9.51 14.76 -12.91
CA GLN A 82 -10.73 15.53 -13.17
C GLN A 82 -10.62 16.95 -12.60
N MET A 83 -10.12 17.11 -11.37
CA MET A 83 -9.92 18.44 -10.79
C MET A 83 -8.89 19.28 -11.55
N ASN A 84 -7.84 18.68 -12.11
CA ASN A 84 -6.88 19.39 -12.95
C ASN A 84 -7.52 19.88 -14.25
N ASN A 85 -8.24 19.00 -14.94
CA ASN A 85 -8.95 19.32 -16.21
C ASN A 85 -9.98 20.44 -16.01
N ASP A 86 -10.78 20.34 -14.94
CA ASP A 86 -11.75 21.40 -14.58
C ASP A 86 -11.07 22.74 -14.28
N LEU A 87 -9.91 22.70 -13.60
CA LEU A 87 -9.14 23.91 -13.30
C LEU A 87 -8.58 24.60 -14.55
N GLU A 88 -8.19 23.86 -15.56
CA GLU A 88 -7.70 24.42 -16.82
C GLU A 88 -8.80 25.22 -17.54
N SER A 89 -10.05 24.75 -17.47
CA SER A 89 -11.20 25.43 -18.06
C SER A 89 -11.56 26.77 -17.39
N ILE A 90 -11.14 26.97 -16.13
CA ILE A 90 -11.51 28.16 -15.35
C ILE A 90 -10.45 29.26 -15.45
N LYS A 91 -10.69 30.30 -16.26
CA LYS A 91 -9.74 31.42 -16.45
C LYS A 91 -9.60 32.34 -15.23
N LYS A 92 -10.70 32.62 -14.49
CA LYS A 92 -10.70 33.60 -13.39
C LYS A 92 -10.17 33.02 -12.07
N ARG A 93 -9.11 33.60 -11.47
CA ARG A 93 -8.47 33.18 -10.22
C ARG A 93 -9.47 32.98 -9.07
N ARG A 94 -10.42 33.91 -8.89
CA ARG A 94 -11.45 33.80 -7.83
C ARG A 94 -12.36 32.59 -8.03
N LYS A 95 -12.74 32.27 -9.28
CA LYS A 95 -13.55 31.10 -9.62
C LYS A 95 -12.77 29.82 -9.35
N ARG A 96 -11.48 29.76 -9.71
CA ARG A 96 -10.58 28.61 -9.41
C ARG A 96 -10.52 28.34 -7.90
N THR A 97 -10.31 29.37 -7.08
CA THR A 97 -10.25 29.20 -5.61
C THR A 97 -11.58 28.72 -5.05
N LYS A 98 -12.73 29.23 -5.53
CA LYS A 98 -14.06 28.77 -5.10
C LYS A 98 -14.31 27.32 -5.50
N PHE A 99 -13.94 26.94 -6.72
CA PHE A 99 -14.03 25.56 -7.22
C PHE A 99 -13.19 24.61 -6.34
N LEU A 100 -11.92 24.89 -6.13
CA LEU A 100 -11.04 24.09 -5.27
C LEU A 100 -11.58 23.89 -3.87
N ARG A 101 -12.09 24.94 -3.24
CA ARG A 101 -12.70 24.84 -1.91
C ARG A 101 -13.94 23.95 -1.90
N LYS A 102 -14.78 24.03 -2.93
CA LYS A 102 -15.98 23.18 -3.07
C LYS A 102 -15.61 21.72 -3.25
N SER A 103 -14.75 21.42 -4.22
CA SER A 103 -14.29 20.05 -4.53
C SER A 103 -13.60 19.41 -3.32
N TYR A 104 -12.72 20.14 -2.66
CA TYR A 104 -12.09 19.67 -1.43
C TYR A 104 -13.08 19.39 -0.30
N LYS A 105 -14.08 20.26 -0.10
CA LYS A 105 -15.13 20.05 0.92
C LYS A 105 -15.94 18.79 0.63
N GLN A 106 -16.29 18.57 -0.61
CA GLN A 106 -17.01 17.39 -1.06
C GLN A 106 -16.18 16.12 -0.82
N LEU A 107 -14.95 16.07 -1.31
CA LEU A 107 -14.01 14.97 -1.07
C LEU A 107 -13.87 14.63 0.42
N LYS A 108 -13.68 15.66 1.25
CA LYS A 108 -13.61 15.48 2.70
C LYS A 108 -14.87 14.88 3.29
N THR A 109 -16.05 15.29 2.82
CA THR A 109 -17.34 14.78 3.29
C THR A 109 -17.52 13.31 2.92
N ASP A 110 -17.22 12.96 1.68
CA ASP A 110 -17.46 11.63 1.11
C ASP A 110 -16.52 10.57 1.72
N TYR A 111 -15.26 10.92 1.90
CA TYR A 111 -14.23 9.95 2.35
C TYR A 111 -13.89 10.04 3.85
N LYS A 112 -14.36 11.05 4.58
CA LYS A 112 -14.04 11.24 6.00
C LYS A 112 -14.23 9.99 6.84
N TYR A 113 -15.37 9.32 6.69
CA TYR A 113 -15.70 8.17 7.52
C TYR A 113 -15.01 6.89 7.06
N VAL A 114 -14.69 6.80 5.77
CA VAL A 114 -13.85 5.73 5.23
C VAL A 114 -12.46 5.79 5.88
N PHE A 115 -11.81 6.96 5.84
CA PHE A 115 -10.49 7.14 6.46
C PHE A 115 -10.50 6.95 7.98
N LEU A 116 -11.56 7.40 8.67
CA LEU A 116 -11.69 7.18 10.11
C LEU A 116 -11.90 5.71 10.52
N ASP A 117 -12.36 4.87 9.60
CA ASP A 117 -12.57 3.44 9.80
C ASP A 117 -11.35 2.58 9.46
N MET A 118 -10.36 3.14 8.76
CA MET A 118 -9.13 2.43 8.40
C MET A 118 -8.22 2.22 9.60
N TYR A 119 -7.51 1.08 9.60
CA TYR A 119 -6.38 0.87 10.50
C TYR A 119 -5.17 1.72 10.07
N VAL A 120 -4.27 2.01 11.00
CA VAL A 120 -3.03 2.76 10.71
C VAL A 120 -2.22 2.13 9.58
N SER A 121 -2.10 0.80 9.56
CA SER A 121 -1.42 0.07 8.48
C SER A 121 -2.09 0.22 7.12
N GLU A 122 -3.43 0.23 7.08
CA GLU A 122 -4.21 0.43 5.85
C GLU A 122 -3.99 1.85 5.32
N GLY A 123 -4.04 2.85 6.20
CA GLY A 123 -3.79 4.22 5.83
C GLY A 123 -2.37 4.46 5.34
N LYS A 124 -1.35 3.85 5.95
CA LYS A 124 0.03 3.94 5.48
C LYS A 124 0.20 3.38 4.07
N ILE A 125 -0.40 2.23 3.78
CA ILE A 125 -0.37 1.66 2.43
C ILE A 125 -1.16 2.52 1.45
N LEU A 126 -2.35 3.01 1.84
CA LEU A 126 -3.14 3.92 1.00
C LEU A 126 -2.38 5.19 0.62
N THR A 127 -1.68 5.84 1.56
CA THR A 127 -0.88 7.04 1.25
C THR A 127 0.22 6.77 0.24
N LYS A 128 0.87 5.60 0.32
CA LYS A 128 1.88 5.16 -0.65
C LYS A 128 1.26 4.88 -2.03
N LEU A 129 0.12 4.21 -2.06
CA LEU A 129 -0.57 3.91 -3.30
C LEU A 129 -1.09 5.18 -3.99
N ILE A 130 -1.66 6.13 -3.25
CA ILE A 130 -2.04 7.44 -3.81
C ILE A 130 -0.81 8.15 -4.39
N ALA A 131 0.32 8.12 -3.68
CA ALA A 131 1.55 8.74 -4.19
C ALA A 131 2.10 8.03 -5.44
N ARG A 132 1.91 6.71 -5.57
CA ARG A 132 2.22 5.95 -6.77
C ARG A 132 1.38 6.40 -7.97
N GLU A 133 0.06 6.39 -7.79
CA GLU A 133 -0.89 6.67 -8.87
C GLU A 133 -0.86 8.16 -9.31
N THR A 134 -0.65 9.08 -8.38
CA THR A 134 -0.70 10.53 -8.68
C THR A 134 0.66 11.17 -8.92
N GLY A 135 1.76 10.46 -8.64
CA GLY A 135 3.10 11.05 -8.62
C GLY A 135 3.34 12.10 -7.52
N MET A 136 2.36 12.31 -6.64
CA MET A 136 2.40 13.36 -5.60
C MET A 136 2.13 12.77 -4.21
N SER A 137 2.92 13.20 -3.22
CA SER A 137 2.61 12.87 -1.83
C SER A 137 1.28 13.51 -1.40
N ILE A 138 0.61 12.93 -0.41
CA ILE A 138 -0.63 13.52 0.16
C ILE A 138 -0.41 14.96 0.61
N HIS A 139 0.76 15.26 1.17
CA HIS A 139 1.13 16.62 1.55
C HIS A 139 1.14 17.57 0.35
N GLN A 140 1.71 17.16 -0.79
CA GLN A 140 1.74 17.95 -2.02
C GLN A 140 0.33 18.15 -2.58
N ILE A 141 -0.50 17.09 -2.59
CA ILE A 141 -1.91 17.15 -3.03
C ILE A 141 -2.68 18.18 -2.20
N VAL A 142 -2.64 18.06 -0.87
CA VAL A 142 -3.36 18.98 0.00
C VAL A 142 -2.84 20.42 -0.16
N ARG A 143 -1.52 20.61 -0.28
CA ARG A 143 -0.93 21.93 -0.51
C ARG A 143 -1.35 22.55 -1.84
N LYS A 144 -1.43 21.74 -2.90
CA LYS A 144 -1.84 22.19 -4.25
C LYS A 144 -3.30 22.63 -4.28
N TYR A 145 -4.19 21.84 -3.70
CA TYR A 145 -5.64 22.07 -3.85
C TYR A 145 -6.27 22.89 -2.73
N LYS A 146 -5.69 22.96 -1.55
CA LYS A 146 -6.25 23.73 -0.44
C LYS A 146 -5.41 24.92 0.03
N GLY A 147 -4.11 24.93 -0.25
CA GLY A 147 -3.20 25.95 0.27
C GLY A 147 -2.73 25.67 1.70
N LYS A 148 -2.06 26.68 2.34
CA LYS A 148 -1.29 26.51 3.58
C LYS A 148 -2.12 26.28 4.87
N THR A 149 -3.45 26.38 4.84
CA THR A 149 -4.27 26.63 6.05
C THR A 149 -5.14 25.49 6.56
N ASP A 150 -5.04 24.26 6.04
CA ASP A 150 -5.86 23.16 6.58
C ASP A 150 -5.15 22.28 7.63
N ALA A 151 -4.90 22.89 8.78
CA ALA A 151 -4.40 22.18 9.95
C ALA A 151 -5.29 20.99 10.37
N VAL A 152 -6.61 21.08 10.15
CA VAL A 152 -7.55 20.04 10.59
C VAL A 152 -7.36 18.72 9.81
N MET A 153 -7.21 18.81 8.48
CA MET A 153 -6.98 17.61 7.66
C MET A 153 -5.59 17.04 7.89
N PHE A 154 -4.57 17.90 8.01
CA PHE A 154 -3.22 17.48 8.38
C PHE A 154 -3.18 16.85 9.77
N ASN A 155 -3.88 17.41 10.76
CA ASN A 155 -3.97 16.84 12.10
C ASN A 155 -4.74 15.51 12.12
N LEU A 156 -5.80 15.38 11.32
CA LEU A 156 -6.55 14.14 11.21
C LEU A 156 -5.70 13.05 10.55
N MET A 157 -5.07 13.35 9.41
CA MET A 157 -4.18 12.43 8.70
C MET A 157 -2.87 12.22 9.45
N GLY A 158 -2.29 13.27 10.04
CA GLY A 158 -1.06 13.19 10.80
C GLY A 158 -1.18 12.30 12.04
N LYS A 159 -2.27 12.41 12.80
CA LYS A 159 -2.56 11.50 13.92
C LYS A 159 -2.81 10.05 13.51
N MET A 160 -3.33 9.83 12.30
CA MET A 160 -3.61 8.50 11.79
C MET A 160 -2.41 7.86 11.10
N PHE A 161 -1.56 8.64 10.42
CA PHE A 161 -0.52 8.14 9.53
C PHE A 161 0.89 8.63 9.86
N GLU A 162 1.03 9.36 10.95
CA GLU A 162 2.20 9.94 11.61
C GLU A 162 3.33 10.50 10.74
N GLN A 163 3.96 9.76 9.85
CA GLN A 163 5.13 10.24 9.09
C GLN A 163 5.02 10.07 7.57
N ASP A 164 4.09 9.25 7.08
CA ASP A 164 4.06 8.87 5.66
C ASP A 164 3.40 9.89 4.72
N ILE A 165 2.77 10.95 5.26
CA ILE A 165 2.06 11.96 4.46
C ILE A 165 3.00 12.75 3.52
N LYS A 166 4.26 12.91 3.92
CA LYS A 166 5.28 13.62 3.14
C LYS A 166 6.10 12.69 2.23
N SER A 167 6.03 11.39 2.47
CA SER A 167 6.82 10.44 1.70
C SER A 167 6.33 10.36 0.26
N THR A 168 7.28 10.36 -0.66
CA THR A 168 7.06 10.04 -2.06
C THR A 168 7.17 8.53 -2.26
N TYR A 169 6.51 8.02 -3.27
CA TYR A 169 6.59 6.61 -3.59
C TYR A 169 7.91 6.29 -4.31
N ILE A 170 8.63 5.28 -3.83
CA ILE A 170 9.87 4.81 -4.44
C ILE A 170 9.72 3.31 -4.74
N PRO A 171 9.52 2.91 -6.02
CA PRO A 171 9.26 1.51 -6.40
C PRO A 171 10.27 0.51 -5.86
N LYS A 172 11.57 0.86 -5.89
CA LYS A 172 12.65 0.01 -5.36
C LYS A 172 12.55 -0.27 -3.86
N LYS A 173 12.03 0.67 -3.07
CA LYS A 173 11.82 0.49 -1.62
C LYS A 173 10.52 -0.24 -1.31
N GLU A 174 9.52 -0.07 -2.15
CA GLU A 174 8.18 -0.63 -1.98
C GLU A 174 7.96 -1.86 -2.87
N TYR A 175 9.02 -2.65 -3.10
CA TYR A 175 9.04 -3.79 -4.03
C TYR A 175 7.95 -4.82 -3.77
N VAL A 176 7.52 -5.00 -2.52
CA VAL A 176 6.42 -5.91 -2.16
C VAL A 176 5.07 -5.35 -2.64
N LEU A 177 4.84 -4.04 -2.50
CA LEU A 177 3.61 -3.40 -2.99
C LEU A 177 3.57 -3.44 -4.52
N GLU A 178 4.70 -3.16 -5.19
CA GLU A 178 4.82 -3.26 -6.65
C GLU A 178 4.54 -4.68 -7.16
N ALA A 179 5.03 -5.70 -6.47
CA ALA A 179 4.76 -7.09 -6.83
C ALA A 179 3.25 -7.41 -6.75
N ILE A 180 2.57 -6.96 -5.68
CA ILE A 180 1.13 -7.18 -5.51
C ILE A 180 0.34 -6.43 -6.60
N ILE A 181 0.70 -5.19 -6.89
CA ILE A 181 0.03 -4.38 -7.92
C ILE A 181 0.23 -5.01 -9.30
N ARG A 182 1.44 -5.43 -9.63
CA ARG A 182 1.73 -6.15 -10.89
C ARG A 182 0.91 -7.43 -11.02
N ASP A 183 0.73 -8.17 -9.93
CA ASP A 183 -0.11 -9.37 -9.93
C ASP A 183 -1.60 -9.04 -10.09
N ILE A 184 -2.07 -7.87 -9.65
CA ILE A 184 -3.41 -7.35 -9.93
C ILE A 184 -3.52 -6.95 -11.40
N GLU A 185 -2.60 -6.12 -11.91
CA GLU A 185 -2.58 -5.61 -13.28
C GLU A 185 -2.46 -6.74 -14.32
N SER A 186 -1.74 -7.82 -13.99
CA SER A 186 -1.61 -9.01 -14.84
C SER A 186 -2.76 -10.02 -14.72
N GLY A 187 -3.79 -9.74 -13.89
CA GLY A 187 -4.93 -10.62 -13.68
C GLY A 187 -4.67 -11.87 -12.84
N LYS A 188 -3.46 -12.03 -12.25
CA LYS A 188 -3.17 -13.14 -11.33
C LYS A 188 -3.92 -13.05 -10.02
N ILE A 189 -4.34 -11.85 -9.65
CA ILE A 189 -5.17 -11.59 -8.48
C ILE A 189 -6.47 -10.98 -8.95
N GLU A 190 -7.57 -11.62 -8.60
CA GLU A 190 -8.91 -11.04 -8.80
C GLU A 190 -9.02 -9.75 -8.00
N PHE A 191 -9.37 -8.66 -8.68
CA PHE A 191 -9.45 -7.33 -8.11
C PHE A 191 -10.78 -6.68 -8.45
N ASN A 192 -11.41 -6.12 -7.43
CA ASN A 192 -12.64 -5.33 -7.58
C ASN A 192 -12.31 -3.87 -7.24
N ASP A 193 -12.46 -3.00 -8.21
CA ASP A 193 -12.21 -1.56 -8.12
C ASP A 193 -13.34 -0.77 -7.45
N SER A 194 -14.43 -1.45 -7.08
CA SER A 194 -15.58 -0.79 -6.46
C SER A 194 -15.25 -0.18 -5.10
N VAL A 195 -15.52 1.10 -4.96
CA VAL A 195 -15.28 1.86 -3.72
C VAL A 195 -16.52 1.83 -2.83
N LYS A 196 -16.32 1.39 -1.59
CA LYS A 196 -17.37 1.39 -0.56
C LYS A 196 -17.35 2.70 0.21
N THR A 197 -18.38 3.51 0.06
CA THR A 197 -18.58 4.70 0.90
C THR A 197 -19.18 4.31 2.25
N ILE A 198 -18.79 5.01 3.29
CA ILE A 198 -19.31 4.82 4.64
C ILE A 198 -19.93 6.12 5.10
N ASP A 199 -21.23 6.11 5.41
CA ASP A 199 -21.91 7.26 5.95
C ASP A 199 -21.63 7.43 7.47
N LYS A 200 -22.06 8.57 8.03
CA LYS A 200 -21.87 8.90 9.45
C LYS A 200 -22.57 7.91 10.39
N ILE A 201 -23.72 7.39 9.98
CA ILE A 201 -24.56 6.50 10.79
C ILE A 201 -23.91 5.13 10.84
N ALA A 202 -23.55 4.57 9.68
CA ALA A 202 -22.85 3.30 9.56
C ALA A 202 -21.52 3.31 10.33
N TYR A 203 -20.72 4.40 10.22
CA TYR A 203 -19.50 4.57 11.00
C TYR A 203 -19.74 4.56 12.52
N LYS A 204 -20.74 5.31 13.00
CA LYS A 204 -21.09 5.33 14.43
C LYS A 204 -21.52 3.96 14.94
N ARG A 205 -22.34 3.23 14.16
CA ARG A 205 -22.78 1.84 14.48
C ARG A 205 -21.57 0.93 14.62
N LYS A 206 -20.70 0.90 13.61
CA LYS A 206 -19.49 0.06 13.59
C LYS A 206 -18.55 0.38 14.76
N LYS A 207 -18.38 1.67 15.09
CA LYS A 207 -17.57 2.09 16.24
C LYS A 207 -18.18 1.64 17.58
N ALA A 208 -19.50 1.69 17.72
CA ALA A 208 -20.19 1.21 18.92
C ALA A 208 -20.04 -0.30 19.08
N GLU A 209 -20.21 -1.07 18.00
CA GLU A 209 -19.97 -2.52 17.97
C GLU A 209 -18.53 -2.89 18.31
N SER A 210 -17.56 -2.21 17.73
CA SER A 210 -16.15 -2.39 18.05
C SER A 210 -15.86 -2.16 19.55
N LYS A 211 -16.44 -1.11 20.14
CA LYS A 211 -16.33 -0.86 21.59
C LYS A 211 -16.94 -1.99 22.41
N LYS A 212 -18.12 -2.49 22.03
CA LYS A 212 -18.77 -3.64 22.70
C LYS A 212 -17.87 -4.89 22.62
N ARG A 213 -17.36 -5.22 21.43
CA ARG A 213 -16.44 -6.35 21.23
C ARG A 213 -15.15 -6.23 22.07
N LYS A 214 -14.54 -5.04 22.13
CA LYS A 214 -13.35 -4.79 22.98
C LYS A 214 -13.66 -5.03 24.46
N LYS A 215 -14.81 -4.56 24.98
CA LYS A 215 -15.23 -4.81 26.36
C LYS A 215 -15.43 -6.30 26.65
N ILE A 216 -16.07 -7.03 25.73
CA ILE A 216 -16.28 -8.49 25.85
C ILE A 216 -14.95 -9.23 25.86
N ASN A 217 -14.07 -8.91 24.90
CA ASN A 217 -12.75 -9.53 24.80
C ASN A 217 -11.89 -9.26 26.05
N HIS A 218 -11.94 -8.04 26.58
CA HIS A 218 -11.26 -7.70 27.84
C HIS A 218 -11.78 -8.53 29.02
N LYS A 219 -13.12 -8.67 29.17
CA LYS A 219 -13.72 -9.51 30.19
C LYS A 219 -13.30 -10.98 30.04
N LYS A 220 -13.32 -11.53 28.82
CA LYS A 220 -12.85 -12.90 28.53
C LYS A 220 -11.36 -13.08 28.86
N ALA A 221 -10.52 -12.13 28.50
CA ALA A 221 -9.08 -12.17 28.82
C ALA A 221 -8.83 -12.15 30.34
N LYS A 222 -9.58 -11.30 31.07
CA LYS A 222 -9.49 -11.24 32.54
C LYS A 222 -9.91 -12.56 33.20
N LYS A 223 -10.98 -13.21 32.70
CA LYS A 223 -11.43 -14.54 33.17
C LYS A 223 -10.35 -15.59 32.91
N ARG A 224 -9.86 -15.70 31.67
CA ARG A 224 -8.77 -16.64 31.32
C ARG A 224 -7.53 -16.48 32.21
N LYS A 225 -7.14 -15.22 32.49
CA LYS A 225 -6.00 -14.97 33.41
C LYS A 225 -6.25 -15.45 34.82
N LYS A 226 -7.49 -15.34 35.36
CA LYS A 226 -7.88 -15.88 36.65
C LYS A 226 -7.83 -17.40 36.62
N ASP A 227 -8.40 -18.06 35.62
CA ASP A 227 -8.44 -19.51 35.47
C ASP A 227 -7.04 -20.10 35.38
N LEU A 228 -6.14 -19.47 34.61
CA LEU A 228 -4.74 -19.87 34.51
C LEU A 228 -4.02 -19.79 35.88
N LYS A 229 -4.26 -18.72 36.65
CA LYS A 229 -3.70 -18.59 38.01
C LYS A 229 -4.21 -19.66 38.95
N GLN A 230 -5.50 -20.03 38.89
CA GLN A 230 -6.07 -21.11 39.72
C GLN A 230 -5.48 -22.47 39.35
N ARG A 231 -5.39 -22.77 38.02
CA ARG A 231 -4.75 -24.01 37.54
C ARG A 231 -3.28 -24.11 37.99
N ALA A 232 -2.53 -23.01 37.88
CA ALA A 232 -1.14 -23.00 38.36
C ALA A 232 -1.02 -23.25 39.87
N LYS A 233 -1.93 -22.69 40.69
CA LYS A 233 -1.96 -22.97 42.15
C LYS A 233 -2.28 -24.44 42.43
N LEU A 234 -3.26 -25.01 41.73
CA LEU A 234 -3.65 -26.41 41.87
C LEU A 234 -2.50 -27.35 41.48
N ASN A 235 -1.83 -27.10 40.38
CA ASN A 235 -0.68 -27.88 39.94
C ASN A 235 0.48 -27.82 40.95
N LYS A 236 0.73 -26.65 41.55
CA LYS A 236 1.73 -26.54 42.63
C LYS A 236 1.36 -27.39 43.85
N LYS A 237 0.07 -27.44 44.26
CA LYS A 237 -0.39 -28.31 45.35
C LYS A 237 -0.19 -29.78 45.00
N ARG A 238 -0.63 -30.22 43.83
CA ARG A 238 -0.47 -31.60 43.35
C ARG A 238 1.00 -32.04 43.31
N ASN A 239 1.89 -31.18 42.81
CA ASN A 239 3.31 -31.50 42.77
C ASN A 239 3.94 -31.59 44.18
N LYS A 240 3.50 -30.76 45.14
CA LYS A 240 3.94 -30.88 46.54
C LYS A 240 3.47 -32.19 47.17
N GLU A 241 2.22 -32.58 46.90
CA GLU A 241 1.67 -33.85 47.41
C GLU A 241 2.36 -35.08 46.83
N LYS A 242 2.66 -35.05 45.50
CA LYS A 242 3.43 -36.11 44.87
C LYS A 242 4.82 -36.25 45.48
N LYS A 243 5.56 -35.15 45.65
CA LYS A 243 6.88 -35.17 46.30
C LYS A 243 6.84 -35.68 47.74
N LYS A 244 5.77 -35.35 48.50
CA LYS A 244 5.59 -35.91 49.87
C LYS A 244 5.38 -37.43 49.83
N LYS A 245 4.51 -37.92 48.92
CA LYS A 245 4.25 -39.35 48.75
C LYS A 245 5.51 -40.12 48.32
N GLU A 246 6.28 -39.58 47.38
CA GLU A 246 7.55 -40.16 46.95
C GLU A 246 8.58 -40.22 48.11
N ALA A 247 8.70 -39.15 48.87
CA ALA A 247 9.60 -39.12 50.05
C ALA A 247 9.18 -40.10 51.13
N THR A 248 7.87 -40.30 51.41
CA THR A 248 7.37 -41.30 52.35
C THR A 248 7.57 -42.71 51.82
N HIS A 249 7.40 -42.95 50.54
CA HIS A 249 7.66 -44.25 49.93
C HIS A 249 9.14 -44.62 49.96
N PHE A 250 10.04 -43.68 49.69
CA PHE A 250 11.49 -43.86 49.76
C PHE A 250 11.95 -44.22 51.20
N LYS A 251 11.37 -43.56 52.24
CA LYS A 251 11.65 -43.88 53.65
C LYS A 251 11.14 -45.26 54.02
N LYS A 252 10.10 -45.81 53.44
CA LYS A 252 9.59 -47.17 53.67
C LYS A 252 10.46 -48.25 53.02
N ILE A 253 11.07 -47.99 51.87
CA ILE A 253 11.87 -48.97 51.15
C ILE A 253 13.31 -49.03 51.65
N ASN A 254 13.86 -47.95 52.18
CA ASN A 254 15.20 -47.88 52.76
C ASN A 254 15.10 -47.46 54.25
N PRO A 255 14.82 -48.42 55.21
CA PRO A 255 15.03 -48.17 56.57
C PRO A 255 16.52 -48.31 56.88
N ILE A 256 17.33 -47.28 56.52
CA ILE A 256 18.74 -47.21 56.88
C ILE A 256 18.72 -47.09 58.41
N SER A 257 19.20 -48.14 59.02
CA SER A 257 19.57 -48.22 60.40
C SER A 257 20.36 -47.00 60.87
N ILE A 258 19.73 -46.15 61.66
CA ILE A 258 20.42 -45.19 62.48
C ILE A 258 20.68 -45.98 63.82
N HIS A 259 21.73 -46.79 63.77
CA HIS A 259 22.44 -47.25 64.93
C HIS A 259 23.91 -47.18 64.57
N GLN A 260 24.51 -46.08 64.89
CA GLN A 260 25.84 -45.96 65.51
C GLN A 260 26.02 -44.51 65.98
#